data_9508885ff179ce015490d65c1fd583d8
#
_entry.id   9508885ff179ce015490d65c1fd583d8
#
_cell.length_a   1.000
_cell.length_b   1.000
_cell.length_c   1.000
_cell.angle_alpha   90.00
_cell.angle_beta   90.00
_cell.angle_gamma   90.00
#
_symmetry.space_group_name_H-M   'P 1'
#
loop_
_entity.id
_entity.type
_entity.pdbx_description
1 polymer ?
#
loop_
_entity_poly.entity_id
_entity_poly.type
_entity_poly.pdbx_seq_one_letter_code
_entity_poly.pdbx_strand_id
1 'polypeptide(L)'
;MCIRDRLWARFNLAAQGNPLAAFPHPMTAEQIGRPSLANRPLAFPYNKWHSSQWTVNQAAALLFCSAQAAQRFGIPPDRWIFPRVGIESSQAVSLLRREHPHTWPAMGVLGRAAAARIGRPIAEAELIEVYSCFPAAVRVQQRELGLEGDGTPTLTGGMAFAGGPFNNFVLQATAAMVGALRAEPDWLGVVTTVSGLLTKPGLAVWSASPDGQAPRLGDLGAEAARVTGLVDVMETLDEYTGPATVVTYTVTPDGSAEAEKRGAPPWSRTVVLGDTGAGRRCVAISHEPGVAAHAVTEEFIGRTVAVNAGSFDL
;
A
#
# COMPACT_ATOMS: atom_id res chain seq x y z
N MET A 1 6.35 13.47 16.70
CA MET A 1 5.26 12.62 16.16
C MET A 1 5.43 12.51 14.65
N CYS A 2 5.52 11.28 14.14
CA CYS A 2 5.83 11.00 12.74
C CYS A 2 4.67 11.36 11.80
N ILE A 3 4.95 11.82 10.58
CA ILE A 3 3.93 12.11 9.53
C ILE A 3 3.11 10.84 9.24
N ARG A 4 3.76 9.68 9.20
CA ARG A 4 3.13 8.36 9.04
C ARG A 4 2.03 8.12 10.09
N ASP A 5 2.33 8.34 11.37
CA ASP A 5 1.42 8.04 12.48
C ASP A 5 0.21 8.98 12.47
N ARG A 6 0.42 10.24 12.06
CA ARG A 6 -0.67 11.21 11.85
C ARG A 6 -1.58 10.82 10.69
N LEU A 7 -1.01 10.34 9.59
CA LEU A 7 -1.80 9.83 8.48
C LEU A 7 -2.67 8.65 8.93
N TRP A 8 -2.08 7.70 9.67
CA TRP A 8 -2.81 6.53 10.17
C TRP A 8 -3.89 6.89 11.20
N ALA A 9 -3.68 7.89 12.03
CA ALA A 9 -4.73 8.40 12.92
C ALA A 9 -5.92 8.98 12.14
N ARG A 10 -5.69 9.61 10.97
CA ARG A 10 -6.78 10.03 10.08
C ARG A 10 -7.52 8.85 9.43
N PHE A 11 -6.80 7.78 9.06
CA PHE A 11 -7.43 6.54 8.62
C PHE A 11 -8.30 5.93 9.72
N ASN A 12 -7.79 5.91 10.96
CA ASN A 12 -8.59 5.46 12.10
C ASN A 12 -9.84 6.33 12.31
N LEU A 13 -9.73 7.64 12.17
CA LEU A 13 -10.90 8.54 12.27
C LEU A 13 -11.96 8.20 11.19
N ALA A 14 -11.55 7.92 9.96
CA ALA A 14 -12.48 7.46 8.91
C ALA A 14 -13.14 6.12 9.27
N ALA A 15 -12.39 5.18 9.85
CA ALA A 15 -12.93 3.90 10.30
C ALA A 15 -14.00 4.04 11.40
N GLN A 16 -13.92 5.06 12.25
CA GLN A 16 -14.93 5.32 13.28
C GLN A 16 -16.31 5.65 12.68
N GLY A 17 -16.34 6.24 11.48
CA GLY A 17 -17.58 6.50 10.72
C GLY A 17 -18.07 5.30 9.91
N ASN A 18 -17.30 4.23 9.81
CA ASN A 18 -17.67 3.05 9.04
C ASN A 18 -18.28 1.95 9.93
N PRO A 19 -19.60 1.69 9.84
CA PRO A 19 -20.26 0.69 10.69
C PRO A 19 -19.80 -0.74 10.45
N LEU A 20 -19.08 -1.00 9.36
CA LEU A 20 -18.55 -2.32 9.00
C LEU A 20 -17.05 -2.46 9.34
N ALA A 21 -16.43 -1.43 9.92
CA ALA A 21 -15.03 -1.49 10.30
C ALA A 21 -14.81 -2.51 11.43
N ALA A 22 -13.75 -3.31 11.29
CA ALA A 22 -13.41 -4.32 12.29
C ALA A 22 -12.84 -3.70 13.60
N PHE A 23 -12.17 -2.55 13.49
CA PHE A 23 -11.47 -1.89 14.60
C PHE A 23 -11.76 -0.37 14.63
N PRO A 24 -13.03 0.04 14.88
CA PRO A 24 -13.42 1.45 14.84
C PRO A 24 -13.06 2.23 16.11
N HIS A 25 -12.35 1.63 17.07
CA HIS A 25 -12.01 2.28 18.33
C HIS A 25 -11.06 3.47 18.09
N PRO A 26 -11.30 4.63 18.71
CA PRO A 26 -10.43 5.80 18.57
C PRO A 26 -8.99 5.51 18.99
N MET A 27 -8.04 5.86 18.13
CA MET A 27 -6.61 5.73 18.39
C MET A 27 -5.87 7.00 18.01
N THR A 28 -5.03 7.48 18.92
CA THR A 28 -4.16 8.63 18.64
C THR A 28 -2.95 8.22 17.81
N ALA A 29 -2.32 9.17 17.12
CA ALA A 29 -1.09 8.94 16.39
C ALA A 29 0.04 8.40 17.30
N GLU A 30 0.07 8.82 18.57
CA GLU A 30 1.04 8.30 19.55
C GLU A 30 0.78 6.83 19.88
N GLN A 31 -0.47 6.44 20.10
CA GLN A 31 -0.84 5.05 20.37
C GLN A 31 -0.51 4.14 19.18
N ILE A 32 -0.70 4.62 17.95
CA ILE A 32 -0.35 3.88 16.72
C ILE A 32 1.16 3.77 16.56
N GLY A 33 1.91 4.86 16.82
CA GLY A 33 3.35 4.91 16.64
C GLY A 33 4.14 4.19 17.75
N ARG A 34 3.59 4.11 18.98
CA ARG A 34 4.31 3.56 20.13
C ARG A 34 4.12 2.05 20.27
N PRO A 35 5.20 1.27 20.33
CA PRO A 35 5.12 -0.16 20.61
C PRO A 35 4.50 -0.46 21.98
N SER A 36 3.66 -1.50 22.03
CA SER A 36 3.08 -2.01 23.28
C SER A 36 2.65 -3.48 23.09
N LEU A 37 2.16 -4.14 24.15
CA LEU A 37 1.57 -5.49 24.03
C LEU A 37 0.45 -5.58 23.02
N ALA A 38 -0.43 -4.57 22.97
CA ALA A 38 -1.54 -4.50 22.03
C ALA A 38 -1.11 -4.01 20.64
N ASN A 39 0.05 -3.36 20.53
CA ASN A 39 0.63 -2.79 19.32
C ASN A 39 2.09 -3.25 19.15
N ARG A 40 2.29 -4.57 19.07
CA ARG A 40 3.62 -5.16 19.00
C ARG A 40 4.39 -4.70 17.74
N PRO A 41 5.72 -4.56 17.82
CA PRO A 41 6.56 -4.37 16.66
C PRO A 41 6.40 -5.52 15.66
N LEU A 42 6.46 -5.23 14.37
CA LEU A 42 6.44 -6.24 13.30
C LEU A 42 7.75 -6.27 12.53
N ALA A 43 8.06 -5.15 11.89
CA ALA A 43 9.31 -4.90 11.19
C ALA A 43 9.53 -3.40 11.20
N PHE A 44 10.65 -2.93 11.75
CA PHE A 44 10.92 -1.49 11.82
C PHE A 44 10.78 -0.82 10.45
N PRO A 45 10.06 0.30 10.33
CA PRO A 45 9.51 1.12 11.41
C PRO A 45 8.03 0.82 11.74
N TYR A 46 7.50 -0.37 11.49
CA TYR A 46 6.08 -0.68 11.61
C TYR A 46 5.74 -1.54 12.84
N ASN A 47 4.66 -1.13 13.50
CA ASN A 47 3.98 -1.89 14.52
C ASN A 47 2.69 -2.51 13.95
N LYS A 48 2.00 -3.33 14.73
CA LYS A 48 0.75 -3.99 14.37
C LYS A 48 -0.26 -3.04 13.71
N TRP A 49 -0.52 -1.88 14.30
CA TRP A 49 -1.51 -0.94 13.79
C TRP A 49 -1.10 -0.15 12.54
N HIS A 50 0.15 -0.28 12.08
CA HIS A 50 0.56 0.21 10.77
C HIS A 50 0.23 -0.75 9.63
N SER A 51 -0.05 -2.01 9.94
CA SER A 51 -0.19 -3.08 8.96
C SER A 51 -1.65 -3.49 8.80
N SER A 52 -1.96 -4.09 7.67
CA SER A 52 -3.25 -4.71 7.40
C SER A 52 -3.62 -5.73 8.49
N GLN A 53 -4.83 -5.62 9.01
CA GLN A 53 -5.39 -6.60 9.94
C GLN A 53 -6.21 -7.63 9.16
N TRP A 54 -5.60 -8.76 8.88
CA TRP A 54 -6.15 -9.82 8.02
C TRP A 54 -7.02 -10.84 8.75
N THR A 55 -6.82 -11.00 10.08
CA THR A 55 -7.59 -11.93 10.91
C THR A 55 -8.91 -11.28 11.31
N VAL A 56 -9.81 -11.13 10.34
CA VAL A 56 -11.15 -10.54 10.50
C VAL A 56 -12.18 -11.39 9.78
N ASN A 57 -13.41 -11.39 10.28
CA ASN A 57 -14.52 -12.11 9.66
C ASN A 57 -15.37 -11.14 8.83
N GLN A 58 -14.96 -10.91 7.59
CA GLN A 58 -15.61 -9.99 6.66
C GLN A 58 -15.79 -10.64 5.29
N ALA A 59 -16.90 -10.32 4.63
CA ALA A 59 -17.20 -10.72 3.27
C ALA A 59 -17.80 -9.54 2.51
N ALA A 60 -17.60 -9.51 1.20
CA ALA A 60 -18.25 -8.56 0.31
C ALA A 60 -18.65 -9.25 -1.00
N ALA A 61 -19.72 -8.77 -1.62
CA ALA A 61 -20.17 -9.22 -2.92
C ALA A 61 -20.62 -8.04 -3.76
N LEU A 62 -20.33 -8.10 -5.04
CA LEU A 62 -20.73 -7.13 -6.05
C LEU A 62 -21.53 -7.86 -7.13
N LEU A 63 -22.71 -7.33 -7.48
CA LEU A 63 -23.51 -7.86 -8.57
C LEU A 63 -23.30 -6.99 -9.82
N PHE A 64 -22.81 -7.63 -10.87
CA PHE A 64 -22.65 -6.99 -12.18
C PHE A 64 -23.68 -7.51 -13.16
N CYS A 65 -24.32 -6.62 -13.90
CA CYS A 65 -25.24 -6.99 -14.97
C CYS A 65 -25.27 -5.89 -16.04
N SER A 66 -25.81 -6.19 -17.22
CA SER A 66 -26.10 -5.16 -18.21
C SER A 66 -27.25 -4.25 -17.77
N ALA A 67 -27.28 -3.01 -18.26
CA ALA A 67 -28.38 -2.09 -18.03
C ALA A 67 -29.74 -2.71 -18.44
N GLN A 68 -29.76 -3.46 -19.55
CA GLN A 68 -30.94 -4.17 -19.99
C GLN A 68 -31.40 -5.24 -18.98
N ALA A 69 -30.47 -5.98 -18.39
CA ALA A 69 -30.80 -6.96 -17.35
C ALA A 69 -31.31 -6.26 -16.07
N ALA A 70 -30.66 -5.17 -15.67
CA ALA A 70 -31.12 -4.38 -14.53
C ALA A 70 -32.56 -3.87 -14.71
N GLN A 71 -32.87 -3.33 -15.88
CA GLN A 71 -34.24 -2.91 -16.25
C GLN A 71 -35.24 -4.09 -16.20
N ARG A 72 -34.87 -5.23 -16.79
CA ARG A 72 -35.72 -6.42 -16.82
C ARG A 72 -36.01 -6.96 -15.41
N PHE A 73 -35.08 -6.84 -14.48
CA PHE A 73 -35.23 -7.23 -13.08
C PHE A 73 -35.83 -6.13 -12.21
N GLY A 74 -36.24 -5.00 -12.79
CA GLY A 74 -36.86 -3.90 -12.05
C GLY A 74 -35.94 -3.20 -11.07
N ILE A 75 -34.61 -3.23 -11.30
CA ILE A 75 -33.65 -2.50 -10.46
C ILE A 75 -33.76 -1.03 -10.80
N PRO A 76 -34.11 -0.15 -9.84
CA PRO A 76 -34.25 1.28 -10.10
C PRO A 76 -32.95 1.92 -10.58
N PRO A 77 -32.96 2.85 -11.56
CA PRO A 77 -31.78 3.48 -12.10
C PRO A 77 -30.90 4.22 -11.08
N ASP A 78 -31.48 4.78 -10.03
CA ASP A 78 -30.78 5.43 -8.92
C ASP A 78 -29.94 4.47 -8.08
N ARG A 79 -30.11 3.17 -8.28
CA ARG A 79 -29.31 2.11 -7.65
C ARG A 79 -28.13 1.65 -8.50
N TRP A 80 -28.02 2.13 -9.74
CA TRP A 80 -26.98 1.69 -10.68
C TRP A 80 -25.70 2.45 -10.45
N ILE A 81 -24.58 1.73 -10.52
CA ILE A 81 -23.22 2.30 -10.49
C ILE A 81 -22.48 1.76 -11.69
N PHE A 82 -21.82 2.64 -12.41
CA PHE A 82 -21.16 2.34 -13.67
C PHE A 82 -19.63 2.29 -13.47
N PRO A 83 -18.96 1.23 -13.90
CA PRO A 83 -17.50 1.24 -14.02
C PRO A 83 -17.12 2.19 -15.16
N ARG A 84 -16.24 3.13 -14.88
CA ARG A 84 -15.65 4.07 -15.87
C ARG A 84 -14.30 3.59 -16.34
N VAL A 85 -13.54 3.05 -15.39
CA VAL A 85 -12.20 2.50 -15.59
C VAL A 85 -12.06 1.24 -14.75
N GLY A 86 -11.40 0.24 -15.30
CA GLY A 86 -10.97 -0.98 -14.61
C GLY A 86 -9.69 -1.48 -15.29
N ILE A 87 -8.54 -1.00 -14.84
CA ILE A 87 -7.25 -1.23 -15.47
C ILE A 87 -6.24 -1.78 -14.48
N GLU A 88 -5.33 -2.58 -14.97
CA GLU A 88 -4.27 -3.18 -14.17
C GLU A 88 -2.95 -3.28 -14.96
N SER A 89 -1.90 -3.66 -14.29
CA SER A 89 -0.67 -4.08 -14.91
C SER A 89 0.06 -5.09 -14.03
N SER A 90 0.93 -5.89 -14.64
CA SER A 90 1.74 -6.87 -13.92
C SER A 90 3.19 -6.78 -14.40
N GLN A 91 4.05 -6.21 -13.56
CA GLN A 91 5.49 -6.03 -13.81
C GLN A 91 6.26 -6.59 -12.62
N ALA A 92 6.74 -7.82 -12.75
CA ALA A 92 7.40 -8.55 -11.66
C ALA A 92 8.89 -8.17 -11.52
N VAL A 93 9.19 -6.88 -11.37
CA VAL A 93 10.55 -6.44 -11.02
C VAL A 93 10.71 -6.51 -9.50
N SER A 94 11.61 -7.37 -9.02
CA SER A 94 11.93 -7.48 -7.60
C SER A 94 12.28 -6.12 -7.00
N LEU A 95 11.83 -5.86 -5.77
CA LEU A 95 12.17 -4.63 -5.05
C LEU A 95 13.69 -4.40 -4.96
N LEU A 96 14.46 -5.47 -4.82
CA LEU A 96 15.93 -5.43 -4.76
C LEU A 96 16.57 -4.94 -6.06
N ARG A 97 15.92 -5.17 -7.18
CA ARG A 97 16.42 -4.82 -8.51
C ARG A 97 15.95 -3.45 -9.01
N ARG A 98 15.10 -2.74 -8.27
CA ARG A 98 14.64 -1.40 -8.63
C ARG A 98 15.69 -0.39 -8.19
N GLU A 99 16.13 0.47 -9.08
CA GLU A 99 17.02 1.59 -8.72
C GLU A 99 16.41 2.43 -7.60
N HIS A 100 15.13 2.76 -7.73
CA HIS A 100 14.37 3.54 -6.76
C HIS A 100 13.25 2.71 -6.13
N PRO A 101 13.51 1.96 -5.04
CA PRO A 101 12.53 1.06 -4.42
C PRO A 101 11.28 1.79 -3.88
N HIS A 102 11.36 3.11 -3.71
CA HIS A 102 10.29 3.97 -3.22
C HIS A 102 9.40 4.55 -4.34
N THR A 103 9.58 4.16 -5.60
CA THR A 103 8.78 4.59 -6.75
C THR A 103 7.93 3.46 -7.31
N TRP A 104 6.85 3.81 -8.01
CA TRP A 104 6.01 2.83 -8.67
C TRP A 104 5.45 3.37 -10.01
N PRO A 105 6.28 3.56 -11.03
CA PRO A 105 5.89 4.19 -12.29
C PRO A 105 4.68 3.54 -12.98
N ALA A 106 4.50 2.22 -12.79
CA ALA A 106 3.35 1.50 -13.32
C ALA A 106 2.01 2.04 -12.76
N MET A 107 1.94 2.39 -11.47
CA MET A 107 0.74 3.04 -10.90
C MET A 107 0.50 4.41 -11.53
N GLY A 108 1.56 5.18 -11.80
CA GLY A 108 1.46 6.45 -12.53
C GLY A 108 0.92 6.30 -13.95
N VAL A 109 1.28 5.20 -14.65
CA VAL A 109 0.70 4.86 -15.96
C VAL A 109 -0.81 4.67 -15.85
N LEU A 110 -1.25 3.86 -14.88
CA LEU A 110 -2.68 3.64 -14.63
C LEU A 110 -3.40 4.96 -14.31
N GLY A 111 -2.80 5.78 -13.44
CA GLY A 111 -3.36 7.09 -13.07
C GLY A 111 -3.58 8.00 -14.28
N ARG A 112 -2.58 8.13 -15.15
CA ARG A 112 -2.71 8.93 -16.39
C ARG A 112 -3.74 8.36 -17.36
N ALA A 113 -3.79 7.04 -17.51
CA ALA A 113 -4.78 6.38 -18.35
C ALA A 113 -6.22 6.56 -17.85
N ALA A 114 -6.41 6.49 -16.54
CA ALA A 114 -7.69 6.77 -15.91
C ALA A 114 -8.09 8.23 -16.02
N ALA A 115 -7.17 9.17 -15.75
CA ALA A 115 -7.39 10.61 -15.91
C ALA A 115 -7.80 10.97 -17.34
N ALA A 116 -7.13 10.41 -18.35
CA ALA A 116 -7.49 10.60 -19.75
C ALA A 116 -8.91 10.11 -20.08
N ARG A 117 -9.37 9.00 -19.45
CA ARG A 117 -10.70 8.44 -19.68
C ARG A 117 -11.80 9.25 -18.99
N ILE A 118 -11.55 9.80 -17.81
CA ILE A 118 -12.54 10.58 -17.06
C ILE A 118 -12.49 12.08 -17.34
N GLY A 119 -11.46 12.56 -18.09
CA GLY A 119 -11.30 13.95 -18.49
C GLY A 119 -10.79 14.90 -17.40
N ARG A 120 -10.35 14.37 -16.24
CA ARG A 120 -9.77 15.16 -15.14
C ARG A 120 -8.73 14.36 -14.33
N PRO A 121 -7.83 15.00 -13.58
CA PRO A 121 -6.89 14.33 -12.69
C PRO A 121 -7.58 13.39 -11.66
N ILE A 122 -6.94 12.28 -11.34
CA ILE A 122 -7.43 11.35 -10.30
C ILE A 122 -7.53 12.05 -8.94
N ALA A 123 -6.65 12.99 -8.66
CA ALA A 123 -6.65 13.78 -7.43
C ALA A 123 -7.92 14.65 -7.24
N GLU A 124 -8.68 14.88 -8.29
CA GLU A 124 -9.93 15.65 -8.27
C GLU A 124 -11.17 14.75 -8.07
N ALA A 125 -10.99 13.44 -7.91
CA ALA A 125 -12.08 12.55 -7.54
C ALA A 125 -12.52 12.82 -6.09
N GLU A 126 -13.83 12.86 -5.86
CA GLU A 126 -14.41 13.20 -4.56
C GLU A 126 -14.22 12.09 -3.52
N LEU A 127 -14.21 10.84 -3.97
CA LEU A 127 -14.02 9.67 -3.12
C LEU A 127 -12.81 8.85 -3.60
N ILE A 128 -11.88 8.62 -2.69
CA ILE A 128 -10.66 7.87 -2.99
C ILE A 128 -10.44 6.82 -1.89
N GLU A 129 -10.27 5.57 -2.29
CA GLU A 129 -9.83 4.49 -1.42
C GLU A 129 -8.56 3.88 -1.98
N VAL A 130 -7.41 4.21 -1.41
CA VAL A 130 -6.15 3.55 -1.79
C VAL A 130 -5.95 2.27 -0.99
N TYR A 131 -5.38 1.27 -1.64
CA TYR A 131 -5.02 0.03 -0.98
C TYR A 131 -3.95 0.29 0.09
N SER A 132 -4.28 0.05 1.34
CA SER A 132 -3.55 0.56 2.51
C SER A 132 -2.93 -0.55 3.37
N CYS A 133 -2.30 -1.54 2.72
CA CYS A 133 -1.65 -2.63 3.45
C CYS A 133 -0.54 -2.14 4.40
N PHE A 134 0.20 -1.10 4.00
CA PHE A 134 1.26 -0.45 4.78
C PHE A 134 1.33 1.05 4.47
N PRO A 135 1.83 1.89 5.37
CA PRO A 135 2.00 3.32 5.12
C PRO A 135 2.84 3.66 3.89
N ALA A 136 3.91 2.90 3.64
CA ALA A 136 4.74 3.09 2.44
C ALA A 136 3.93 2.88 1.15
N ALA A 137 3.08 1.85 1.09
CA ALA A 137 2.23 1.60 -0.07
C ALA A 137 1.26 2.75 -0.33
N VAL A 138 0.67 3.34 0.72
CA VAL A 138 -0.19 4.53 0.59
C VAL A 138 0.61 5.73 0.06
N ARG A 139 1.78 6.01 0.64
CA ARG A 139 2.61 7.16 0.25
C ARG A 139 3.10 7.07 -1.20
N VAL A 140 3.46 5.88 -1.64
CA VAL A 140 3.87 5.65 -3.04
C VAL A 140 2.68 5.88 -3.98
N GLN A 141 1.50 5.34 -3.68
CA GLN A 141 0.30 5.58 -4.47
C GLN A 141 -0.09 7.07 -4.50
N GLN A 142 -0.04 7.75 -3.34
CA GLN A 142 -0.32 9.19 -3.29
C GLN A 142 0.57 9.98 -4.26
N ARG A 143 1.87 9.72 -4.26
CA ARG A 143 2.81 10.38 -5.16
C ARG A 143 2.54 10.05 -6.62
N GLU A 144 2.41 8.78 -6.97
CA GLU A 144 2.23 8.34 -8.35
C GLU A 144 0.89 8.79 -8.97
N LEU A 145 -0.13 9.02 -8.14
CA LEU A 145 -1.46 9.46 -8.55
C LEU A 145 -1.71 10.96 -8.33
N GLY A 146 -0.71 11.70 -7.80
CA GLY A 146 -0.86 13.13 -7.52
C GLY A 146 -1.80 13.44 -6.33
N LEU A 147 -1.96 12.49 -5.38
CA LEU A 147 -2.82 12.63 -4.21
C LEU A 147 -2.08 13.24 -3.00
N GLU A 148 -0.97 13.94 -3.25
CA GLU A 148 -0.21 14.59 -2.18
C GLU A 148 -0.95 15.84 -1.71
N GLY A 149 -1.12 15.95 -0.40
CA GLY A 149 -1.85 17.05 0.22
C GLY A 149 -2.42 16.65 1.58
N ASP A 150 -3.35 17.45 2.09
CA ASP A 150 -3.98 17.23 3.40
C ASP A 150 -5.10 16.18 3.38
N GLY A 151 -5.49 15.69 2.22
CA GLY A 151 -6.52 14.68 2.06
C GLY A 151 -6.14 13.33 2.66
N THR A 152 -7.15 12.60 3.16
CA THR A 152 -6.99 11.23 3.63
C THR A 152 -7.61 10.30 2.59
N PRO A 153 -6.80 9.56 1.80
CA PRO A 153 -7.30 8.80 0.67
C PRO A 153 -7.92 7.46 1.12
N THR A 154 -8.92 7.53 1.98
CA THR A 154 -9.72 6.39 2.41
C THR A 154 -11.15 6.79 2.72
N LEU A 155 -12.08 5.98 2.26
CA LEU A 155 -13.50 6.02 2.59
C LEU A 155 -13.80 5.08 3.77
N THR A 156 -13.12 3.93 3.81
CA THR A 156 -13.43 2.86 4.76
C THR A 156 -12.69 2.96 6.08
N GLY A 157 -11.56 3.68 6.12
CA GLY A 157 -10.61 3.71 7.23
C GLY A 157 -9.40 2.80 7.02
N GLY A 158 -9.29 2.18 5.83
CA GLY A 158 -8.13 1.40 5.41
C GLY A 158 -7.98 0.04 6.11
N MET A 159 -7.04 -0.74 5.61
CA MET A 159 -6.87 -2.15 5.99
C MET A 159 -6.45 -2.38 7.44
N ALA A 160 -5.86 -1.38 8.09
CA ALA A 160 -5.47 -1.48 9.49
C ALA A 160 -6.66 -1.37 10.45
N PHE A 161 -7.69 -0.62 10.09
CA PHE A 161 -8.81 -0.32 10.99
C PHE A 161 -10.15 -0.82 10.45
N ALA A 162 -10.42 -0.67 9.15
CA ALA A 162 -11.60 -1.28 8.55
C ALA A 162 -11.51 -2.81 8.49
N GLY A 163 -10.30 -3.35 8.50
CA GLY A 163 -10.02 -4.75 8.25
C GLY A 163 -9.53 -4.99 6.83
N GLY A 164 -8.58 -5.92 6.68
CA GLY A 164 -7.91 -6.17 5.40
C GLY A 164 -7.74 -7.66 5.12
N PRO A 165 -8.83 -8.45 4.98
CA PRO A 165 -8.75 -9.89 4.76
C PRO A 165 -8.32 -10.17 3.32
N PHE A 166 -7.05 -9.98 3.01
CA PHE A 166 -6.43 -10.23 1.70
C PHE A 166 -7.18 -9.56 0.53
N ASN A 167 -7.53 -10.30 -0.48
CA ASN A 167 -8.20 -9.80 -1.69
C ASN A 167 -9.61 -9.26 -1.45
N ASN A 168 -10.27 -9.63 -0.35
CA ASN A 168 -11.60 -9.15 -0.03
C ASN A 168 -11.65 -7.64 0.24
N PHE A 169 -10.53 -7.03 0.68
CA PHE A 169 -10.52 -5.60 0.97
C PHE A 169 -10.97 -4.76 -0.23
N VAL A 170 -10.53 -5.08 -1.44
CA VAL A 170 -10.93 -4.35 -2.65
C VAL A 170 -12.42 -4.46 -2.92
N LEU A 171 -13.02 -5.64 -2.68
CA LEU A 171 -14.45 -5.85 -2.85
C LEU A 171 -15.25 -5.07 -1.80
N GLN A 172 -14.85 -5.09 -0.53
CA GLN A 172 -15.53 -4.33 0.52
C GLN A 172 -15.36 -2.82 0.35
N ALA A 173 -14.19 -2.35 -0.09
CA ALA A 173 -13.94 -0.95 -0.43
C ALA A 173 -14.84 -0.50 -1.61
N THR A 174 -14.95 -1.34 -2.65
CA THR A 174 -15.85 -1.06 -3.77
C THR A 174 -17.30 -1.07 -3.35
N ALA A 175 -17.73 -1.98 -2.47
CA ALA A 175 -19.09 -2.00 -1.94
C ALA A 175 -19.42 -0.73 -1.13
N ALA A 176 -18.49 -0.25 -0.30
CA ALA A 176 -18.61 1.03 0.41
C ALA A 176 -18.69 2.20 -0.57
N MET A 177 -17.82 2.21 -1.60
CA MET A 177 -17.82 3.20 -2.67
C MET A 177 -19.15 3.26 -3.41
N VAL A 178 -19.74 2.11 -3.77
CA VAL A 178 -21.08 2.00 -4.38
C VAL A 178 -22.14 2.65 -3.49
N GLY A 179 -22.07 2.41 -2.16
CA GLY A 179 -22.98 3.03 -1.21
C GLY A 179 -22.88 4.55 -1.19
N ALA A 180 -21.67 5.08 -1.14
CA ALA A 180 -21.41 6.52 -1.11
C ALA A 180 -21.82 7.22 -2.42
N LEU A 181 -21.50 6.64 -3.57
CA LEU A 181 -21.86 7.20 -4.88
C LEU A 181 -23.39 7.20 -5.15
N ARG A 182 -24.15 6.33 -4.51
CA ARG A 182 -25.62 6.39 -4.58
C ARG A 182 -26.19 7.58 -3.82
N ALA A 183 -25.53 8.03 -2.77
CA ALA A 183 -25.92 9.24 -2.04
C ALA A 183 -25.50 10.52 -2.76
N GLU A 184 -24.41 10.46 -3.53
CA GLU A 184 -23.80 11.59 -4.23
C GLU A 184 -23.57 11.25 -5.72
N PRO A 185 -24.63 11.31 -6.56
CA PRO A 185 -24.60 10.77 -7.92
C PRO A 185 -23.62 11.47 -8.87
N ASP A 186 -23.26 12.71 -8.59
CA ASP A 186 -22.34 13.51 -9.42
C ASP A 186 -20.85 13.26 -9.09
N TRP A 187 -20.57 12.49 -8.05
CA TRP A 187 -19.22 12.19 -7.62
C TRP A 187 -18.57 11.06 -8.41
N LEU A 188 -17.26 11.09 -8.45
CA LEU A 188 -16.42 9.96 -8.90
C LEU A 188 -15.77 9.28 -7.71
N GLY A 189 -15.74 7.97 -7.75
CA GLY A 189 -15.06 7.14 -6.76
C GLY A 189 -13.89 6.37 -7.37
N VAL A 190 -12.74 6.40 -6.71
CA VAL A 190 -11.53 5.70 -7.12
C VAL A 190 -11.16 4.64 -6.09
N VAL A 191 -10.93 3.42 -6.55
CA VAL A 191 -10.42 2.31 -5.71
C VAL A 191 -9.16 1.78 -6.36
N THR A 192 -8.08 1.63 -5.58
CA THR A 192 -6.83 1.07 -6.06
C THR A 192 -6.57 -0.33 -5.51
N THR A 193 -5.67 -1.05 -6.16
CA THR A 193 -5.17 -2.35 -5.69
C THR A 193 -3.65 -2.38 -5.68
N VAL A 194 -3.08 -3.15 -4.75
CA VAL A 194 -1.65 -3.40 -4.64
C VAL A 194 -1.41 -4.88 -4.46
N SER A 195 -0.49 -5.46 -5.23
CA SER A 195 0.00 -6.82 -5.02
C SER A 195 1.48 -6.92 -5.38
N GLY A 196 2.12 -8.02 -4.96
CA GLY A 196 3.49 -8.34 -5.34
C GLY A 196 4.55 -7.32 -4.93
N LEU A 197 4.44 -6.71 -3.74
CA LEU A 197 5.39 -5.68 -3.27
C LEU A 197 5.53 -4.51 -4.26
N LEU A 198 4.40 -3.89 -4.63
CA LEU A 198 4.33 -2.79 -5.61
C LEU A 198 4.78 -3.21 -7.02
N THR A 199 4.35 -4.38 -7.50
CA THR A 199 4.60 -4.84 -8.88
C THR A 199 3.32 -4.98 -9.70
N LYS A 200 2.17 -5.10 -9.05
CA LYS A 200 0.88 -5.35 -9.69
C LYS A 200 -0.14 -4.31 -9.23
N PRO A 201 -0.15 -3.12 -9.86
CA PRO A 201 -1.16 -2.11 -9.58
C PRO A 201 -2.47 -2.44 -10.28
N GLY A 202 -3.58 -2.04 -9.65
CA GLY A 202 -4.87 -1.92 -10.31
C GLY A 202 -5.55 -0.63 -9.89
N LEU A 203 -6.40 -0.11 -10.77
CA LEU A 203 -7.16 1.11 -10.54
C LEU A 203 -8.54 0.99 -11.18
N ALA A 204 -9.58 1.24 -10.39
CA ALA A 204 -10.95 1.31 -10.84
C ALA A 204 -11.54 2.70 -10.56
N VAL A 205 -12.35 3.21 -11.49
CA VAL A 205 -13.14 4.44 -11.30
C VAL A 205 -14.61 4.10 -11.49
N TRP A 206 -15.44 4.60 -10.58
CA TRP A 206 -16.86 4.34 -10.47
C TRP A 206 -17.66 5.65 -10.49
N SER A 207 -18.89 5.60 -11.00
CA SER A 207 -19.81 6.74 -11.05
C SER A 207 -21.27 6.27 -11.00
N ALA A 208 -22.17 7.02 -10.37
CA ALA A 208 -23.59 6.77 -10.45
C ALA A 208 -24.22 7.27 -11.76
N SER A 209 -23.58 8.23 -12.44
CA SER A 209 -24.07 8.81 -13.69
C SER A 209 -23.38 8.17 -14.88
N PRO A 210 -24.08 7.65 -15.91
CA PRO A 210 -23.48 7.19 -17.15
C PRO A 210 -22.97 8.38 -17.98
N ASP A 211 -21.84 8.21 -18.69
CA ASP A 211 -21.30 9.25 -19.61
C ASP A 211 -21.48 8.91 -21.09
N GLY A 212 -22.23 7.85 -21.38
CA GLY A 212 -22.48 7.39 -22.74
C GLY A 212 -21.25 6.74 -23.42
N GLN A 213 -20.14 6.57 -22.72
CA GLN A 213 -18.93 5.97 -23.28
C GLN A 213 -18.70 4.58 -22.67
N ALA A 214 -18.08 3.69 -23.45
CA ALA A 214 -17.64 2.40 -22.95
C ALA A 214 -16.60 2.56 -21.83
N PRO A 215 -16.62 1.71 -20.80
CA PRO A 215 -15.58 1.73 -19.77
C PRO A 215 -14.21 1.38 -20.38
N ARG A 216 -13.15 2.00 -19.88
CA ARG A 216 -11.79 1.57 -20.22
C ARG A 216 -11.41 0.42 -19.31
N LEU A 217 -11.39 -0.80 -19.86
CA LEU A 217 -11.04 -2.03 -19.15
C LEU A 217 -9.79 -2.65 -19.79
N GLY A 218 -8.95 -3.29 -18.99
CA GLY A 218 -7.87 -4.15 -19.51
C GLY A 218 -6.52 -3.98 -18.83
N ASP A 219 -5.56 -4.71 -19.36
CA ASP A 219 -4.17 -4.74 -18.91
C ASP A 219 -3.34 -3.69 -19.67
N LEU A 220 -2.61 -2.88 -18.91
CA LEU A 220 -1.64 -1.89 -19.39
C LEU A 220 -0.19 -2.35 -19.19
N GLY A 221 0.04 -3.66 -19.06
CA GLY A 221 1.35 -4.24 -18.80
C GLY A 221 2.41 -3.83 -19.82
N ALA A 222 2.07 -3.80 -21.11
CA ALA A 222 3.00 -3.38 -22.16
C ALA A 222 3.38 -1.88 -22.05
N GLU A 223 2.45 -1.02 -21.68
CA GLU A 223 2.69 0.41 -21.47
C GLU A 223 3.50 0.64 -20.20
N ALA A 224 3.14 -0.04 -19.11
CA ALA A 224 3.88 -0.02 -17.87
C ALA A 224 5.32 -0.54 -18.04
N ALA A 225 5.52 -1.61 -18.83
CA ALA A 225 6.83 -2.16 -19.13
C ALA A 225 7.76 -1.15 -19.81
N ARG A 226 7.23 -0.37 -20.78
CA ARG A 226 8.02 0.66 -21.45
C ARG A 226 8.49 1.75 -20.49
N VAL A 227 7.65 2.15 -19.53
CA VAL A 227 8.00 3.15 -18.52
C VAL A 227 8.91 2.57 -17.46
N THR A 228 8.66 1.34 -17.02
CA THR A 228 9.47 0.66 -16.01
C THR A 228 10.82 0.19 -16.57
N GLY A 229 10.88 -0.16 -17.86
CA GLY A 229 12.12 -0.52 -18.55
C GLY A 229 13.10 0.64 -18.73
N LEU A 230 12.66 1.88 -18.48
CA LEU A 230 13.52 3.06 -18.37
C LEU A 230 14.12 3.22 -16.96
N VAL A 231 13.70 2.39 -16.00
CA VAL A 231 14.25 2.35 -14.64
C VAL A 231 15.39 1.33 -14.65
N ASP A 232 16.59 1.75 -14.31
CA ASP A 232 17.75 0.89 -14.26
C ASP A 232 17.49 -0.29 -13.34
N VAL A 233 17.70 -1.49 -13.88
CA VAL A 233 17.56 -2.73 -13.14
C VAL A 233 18.89 -3.07 -12.51
N MET A 234 18.97 -2.97 -11.18
CA MET A 234 20.17 -3.30 -10.43
C MET A 234 20.44 -4.81 -10.47
N GLU A 235 21.69 -5.20 -10.67
CA GLU A 235 22.15 -6.57 -10.48
C GLU A 235 22.16 -6.90 -8.98
N THR A 236 21.72 -8.10 -8.60
CA THR A 236 21.73 -8.56 -7.21
C THR A 236 22.86 -9.58 -7.04
N LEU A 237 23.73 -9.34 -6.07
CA LEU A 237 24.80 -10.24 -5.70
C LEU A 237 24.36 -11.10 -4.52
N ASP A 238 24.35 -12.43 -4.69
CA ASP A 238 23.95 -13.38 -3.64
C ASP A 238 25.00 -13.52 -2.54
N GLU A 239 26.28 -13.54 -2.94
CA GLU A 239 27.42 -13.58 -2.02
C GLU A 239 28.34 -12.42 -2.32
N TYR A 240 28.32 -11.42 -1.47
CA TYR A 240 29.18 -10.24 -1.59
C TYR A 240 30.04 -10.07 -0.36
N THR A 241 31.30 -9.71 -0.58
CA THR A 241 32.23 -9.29 0.47
C THR A 241 32.87 -7.97 0.07
N GLY A 242 32.74 -6.97 0.92
CA GLY A 242 33.23 -5.62 0.68
C GLY A 242 32.35 -4.53 1.29
N PRO A 243 32.68 -3.26 1.05
CA PRO A 243 31.89 -2.15 1.53
C PRO A 243 30.59 -2.00 0.71
N ALA A 244 29.46 -1.73 1.38
CA ALA A 244 28.18 -1.43 0.74
C ALA A 244 27.53 -0.22 1.40
N THR A 245 26.96 0.68 0.59
CA THR A 245 26.19 1.82 1.09
C THR A 245 24.72 1.41 1.29
N VAL A 246 24.20 1.57 2.48
CA VAL A 246 22.81 1.20 2.82
C VAL A 246 21.81 2.05 2.04
N VAL A 247 21.04 1.43 1.18
CA VAL A 247 19.94 2.05 0.40
C VAL A 247 18.65 2.07 1.18
N THR A 248 18.36 0.97 1.87
CA THR A 248 17.22 0.83 2.79
C THR A 248 17.49 -0.31 3.77
N TYR A 249 16.75 -0.32 4.86
CA TYR A 249 16.90 -1.36 5.88
C TYR A 249 15.59 -1.61 6.63
N THR A 250 15.56 -2.71 7.33
CA THR A 250 14.52 -3.01 8.32
C THR A 250 15.14 -3.77 9.49
N VAL A 251 14.47 -3.69 10.63
CA VAL A 251 14.84 -4.47 11.82
C VAL A 251 13.64 -5.29 12.25
N THR A 252 13.84 -6.58 12.45
CA THR A 252 12.79 -7.47 12.91
C THR A 252 13.00 -7.86 14.37
N PRO A 253 11.91 -8.00 15.15
CA PRO A 253 12.00 -8.50 16.51
C PRO A 253 12.34 -10.00 16.53
N ASP A 254 12.79 -10.48 17.68
CA ASP A 254 12.84 -11.91 17.95
C ASP A 254 11.40 -12.46 18.02
N GLY A 255 11.08 -13.37 17.09
CA GLY A 255 9.77 -14.04 17.02
C GLY A 255 9.62 -15.26 17.89
N SER A 256 10.53 -15.48 18.86
CA SER A 256 10.43 -16.61 19.78
C SER A 256 9.25 -16.45 20.76
N ALA A 257 8.66 -17.57 21.19
CA ALA A 257 7.57 -17.56 22.15
C ALA A 257 7.99 -16.94 23.51
N GLU A 258 9.26 -17.03 23.87
CA GLU A 258 9.82 -16.39 25.06
C GLU A 258 9.86 -14.85 24.92
N ALA A 259 10.21 -14.35 23.76
CA ALA A 259 10.22 -12.93 23.48
C ALA A 259 8.80 -12.35 23.48
N GLU A 260 7.84 -13.06 22.88
CA GLU A 260 6.42 -12.68 22.90
C GLU A 260 5.86 -12.59 24.31
N LYS A 261 6.21 -13.52 25.20
CA LYS A 261 5.78 -13.51 26.62
C LYS A 261 6.34 -12.32 27.42
N ARG A 262 7.46 -11.73 26.99
CA ARG A 262 8.07 -10.55 27.64
C ARG A 262 7.42 -9.23 27.20
N GLY A 263 6.49 -9.28 26.26
CA GLY A 263 5.61 -8.14 25.98
C GLY A 263 6.05 -7.13 24.92
N ALA A 264 7.30 -7.12 24.56
CA ALA A 264 7.84 -6.47 23.35
C ALA A 264 9.13 -7.22 23.03
N PRO A 265 9.16 -8.08 22.04
CA PRO A 265 10.38 -8.81 21.72
C PRO A 265 11.50 -7.81 21.37
N PRO A 266 12.70 -8.02 21.89
CA PRO A 266 13.83 -7.17 21.54
C PRO A 266 14.07 -7.25 20.04
N TRP A 267 14.49 -6.14 19.44
CA TRP A 267 14.98 -6.13 18.08
C TRP A 267 16.19 -7.05 17.96
N SER A 268 16.19 -7.98 17.02
CA SER A 268 17.20 -9.05 16.99
C SER A 268 17.90 -9.23 15.65
N ARG A 269 17.30 -8.74 14.58
CA ARG A 269 17.86 -8.95 13.25
C ARG A 269 17.69 -7.68 12.41
N THR A 270 18.82 -7.19 11.89
CA THR A 270 18.84 -6.08 10.95
C THR A 270 19.11 -6.62 9.55
N VAL A 271 18.30 -6.23 8.59
CA VAL A 271 18.45 -6.56 7.17
C VAL A 271 18.68 -5.25 6.42
N VAL A 272 19.75 -5.19 5.66
CA VAL A 272 20.09 -4.05 4.81
C VAL A 272 20.08 -4.44 3.34
N LEU A 273 19.64 -3.52 2.50
CA LEU A 273 19.87 -3.52 1.07
C LEU A 273 21.02 -2.54 0.82
N GLY A 274 22.16 -3.04 0.37
CA GLY A 274 23.37 -2.26 0.17
C GLY A 274 23.65 -2.06 -1.33
N ASP A 275 24.03 -0.85 -1.71
CA ASP A 275 24.61 -0.52 -3.01
C ASP A 275 26.12 -0.79 -2.94
N THR A 276 26.62 -1.66 -3.81
CA THR A 276 28.02 -2.03 -3.90
C THR A 276 28.77 -1.24 -4.99
N GLY A 277 28.07 -0.31 -5.65
CA GLY A 277 28.57 0.44 -6.81
C GLY A 277 28.36 -0.29 -8.13
N ALA A 278 28.60 0.44 -9.24
CA ALA A 278 28.52 -0.07 -10.61
C ALA A 278 27.17 -0.74 -10.96
N GLY A 279 26.06 -0.25 -10.44
CA GLY A 279 24.72 -0.81 -10.72
C GLY A 279 24.43 -2.13 -10.02
N ARG A 280 25.13 -2.46 -8.93
CA ARG A 280 24.98 -3.74 -8.23
C ARG A 280 24.57 -3.55 -6.78
N ARG A 281 23.79 -4.50 -6.27
CA ARG A 281 23.28 -4.52 -4.89
C ARG A 281 23.50 -5.87 -4.23
N CYS A 282 23.61 -5.82 -2.90
CA CYS A 282 23.60 -7.00 -2.04
C CYS A 282 22.55 -6.87 -0.94
N VAL A 283 22.13 -7.99 -0.40
CA VAL A 283 21.40 -8.06 0.87
C VAL A 283 22.35 -8.59 1.92
N ALA A 284 22.42 -7.92 3.06
CA ALA A 284 23.19 -8.40 4.19
C ALA A 284 22.37 -8.35 5.49
N ILE A 285 22.67 -9.28 6.38
CA ILE A 285 21.91 -9.49 7.61
C ILE A 285 22.90 -9.46 8.80
N SER A 286 22.53 -8.70 9.82
CA SER A 286 23.18 -8.79 11.13
C SER A 286 22.21 -9.38 12.15
N HIS A 287 22.69 -10.33 12.93
CA HIS A 287 21.98 -10.93 14.05
C HIS A 287 22.44 -10.36 15.40
N GLU A 288 23.28 -9.33 15.38
CA GLU A 288 23.80 -8.69 16.59
C GLU A 288 22.72 -7.77 17.20
N PRO A 289 22.29 -8.02 18.45
CA PRO A 289 21.28 -7.17 19.12
C PRO A 289 21.72 -5.71 19.25
N GLY A 290 23.02 -5.45 19.38
CA GLY A 290 23.60 -4.11 19.43
C GLY A 290 23.38 -3.33 18.12
N VAL A 291 23.58 -3.98 16.97
CA VAL A 291 23.30 -3.41 15.64
C VAL A 291 21.81 -3.13 15.48
N ALA A 292 20.98 -4.08 15.89
CA ALA A 292 19.52 -3.91 15.82
C ALA A 292 19.01 -2.75 16.71
N ALA A 293 19.53 -2.61 17.93
CA ALA A 293 19.19 -1.51 18.83
C ALA A 293 19.64 -0.15 18.27
N HIS A 294 20.81 -0.10 17.65
CA HIS A 294 21.34 1.10 17.01
C HIS A 294 20.49 1.50 15.78
N ALA A 295 20.14 0.53 14.93
CA ALA A 295 19.37 0.77 13.70
C ALA A 295 17.94 1.26 13.92
N VAL A 296 17.34 1.05 15.10
CA VAL A 296 16.02 1.59 15.42
C VAL A 296 16.07 2.99 16.04
N THR A 297 17.25 3.46 16.44
CA THR A 297 17.45 4.78 17.07
C THR A 297 18.15 5.77 16.16
N GLU A 298 18.95 5.29 15.22
CA GLU A 298 19.69 6.10 14.26
C GLU A 298 19.41 5.70 12.81
N GLU A 299 19.50 6.68 11.90
CA GLU A 299 19.30 6.43 10.48
C GLU A 299 20.50 5.69 9.87
N PHE A 300 20.19 4.59 9.18
CA PHE A 300 21.21 3.77 8.49
C PHE A 300 21.31 4.06 6.99
N ILE A 301 20.29 4.67 6.39
CA ILE A 301 20.35 5.02 4.96
C ILE A 301 21.54 5.94 4.69
N GLY A 302 22.33 5.59 3.69
CA GLY A 302 23.54 6.31 3.31
C GLY A 302 24.81 5.95 4.12
N ARG A 303 24.71 5.12 5.17
CA ARG A 303 25.90 4.60 5.87
C ARG A 303 26.57 3.52 5.05
N THR A 304 27.90 3.42 5.19
CA THR A 304 28.65 2.30 4.63
C THR A 304 28.82 1.23 5.69
N VAL A 305 28.51 0.00 5.34
CA VAL A 305 28.71 -1.20 6.18
C VAL A 305 29.68 -2.15 5.52
N ALA A 306 30.43 -2.91 6.32
CA ALA A 306 31.31 -3.96 5.85
C ALA A 306 30.51 -5.27 5.72
N VAL A 307 30.28 -5.72 4.49
CA VAL A 307 29.57 -6.97 4.21
C VAL A 307 30.57 -8.11 4.06
N ASN A 308 30.26 -9.25 4.62
CA ASN A 308 31.04 -10.49 4.50
C ASN A 308 30.08 -11.66 4.22
N ALA A 309 30.05 -12.13 2.97
CA ALA A 309 29.24 -13.28 2.52
C ALA A 309 27.77 -13.20 3.03
N GLY A 310 27.11 -12.06 2.84
CA GLY A 310 25.70 -11.84 3.22
C GLY A 310 25.47 -11.49 4.70
N SER A 311 26.50 -11.44 5.54
CA SER A 311 26.43 -10.86 6.89
C SER A 311 27.08 -9.48 6.94
N PHE A 312 26.78 -8.66 7.95
CA PHE A 312 27.46 -7.40 8.19
C PHE A 312 27.55 -7.07 9.66
N ASP A 313 28.58 -6.30 10.01
CA ASP A 313 28.78 -5.64 11.30
C ASP A 313 28.96 -4.14 11.09
N LEU A 314 28.80 -3.35 12.19
CA LEU A 314 28.97 -1.88 12.20
C LEU A 314 30.41 -1.48 12.45
#